data_b6393a1b2662c482dd4cc7772b3c06f9
#
_entry.id   b6393a1b2662c482dd4cc7772b3c06f9
#
_cell.length_a   1.000
_cell.length_b   1.000
_cell.length_c   1.000
_cell.angle_alpha   90.00
_cell.angle_beta   90.00
_cell.angle_gamma   90.00
#
_symmetry.space_group_name_H-M   'P 1'
#
loop_
_entity.id
_entity.type
_entity.pdbx_description
1 polymer ?
#
loop_
_entity_poly.entity_id
_entity_poly.type
_entity_poly.pdbx_seq_one_letter_code
_entity_poly.pdbx_strand_id
1 'polypeptide(L)'
;IYLRGFEEAVRAGGAKGVMTSYNRINGVYTPNSHDLCTKVLRQEWGFGGVVMTDWNSTMGGRASSAAALRAGNDLIMPGGSSYKREILQALRANLIDEADLRRCCGNVIRSILDSAVQKNCIDTPDGETP
;
A
#
# COMPACT_ATOMS: atom_id res chain seq x y z
N ILE A 1 2.67 22.04 -5.63
CA ILE A 1 3.61 21.77 -6.73
C ILE A 1 4.01 20.29 -6.71
N TYR A 2 4.59 19.77 -5.64
CA TYR A 2 5.17 18.41 -5.62
C TYR A 2 4.15 17.27 -5.79
N LEU A 3 2.94 17.42 -5.32
CA LEU A 3 1.91 16.38 -5.39
C LEU A 3 1.05 16.44 -6.68
N ARG A 4 1.14 17.51 -7.46
CA ARG A 4 0.26 17.73 -8.62
C ARG A 4 0.36 16.61 -9.66
N GLY A 5 1.57 16.16 -9.98
CA GLY A 5 1.77 15.06 -10.94
C GLY A 5 1.15 13.73 -10.48
N PHE A 6 1.21 13.45 -9.17
CA PHE A 6 0.57 12.28 -8.59
C PHE A 6 -0.96 12.39 -8.60
N GLU A 7 -1.48 13.56 -8.30
CA GLU A 7 -2.92 13.84 -8.38
C GLU A 7 -3.46 13.59 -9.78
N GLU A 8 -2.80 14.12 -10.81
CA GLU A 8 -3.18 13.90 -12.21
C GLU A 8 -3.09 12.41 -12.61
N ALA A 9 -2.03 11.72 -12.19
CA ALA A 9 -1.88 10.28 -12.45
C ALA A 9 -3.02 9.46 -11.82
N VAL A 10 -3.47 9.84 -10.64
CA VAL A 10 -4.57 9.15 -9.95
C VAL A 10 -5.92 9.53 -10.55
N ARG A 11 -6.24 10.83 -10.63
CA ARG A 11 -7.57 11.30 -11.00
C ARG A 11 -7.86 11.15 -12.49
N ALA A 12 -6.91 11.54 -13.33
CA ALA A 12 -7.07 11.52 -14.80
C ALA A 12 -6.43 10.29 -15.44
N GLY A 13 -5.26 9.85 -14.94
CA GLY A 13 -4.51 8.73 -15.50
C GLY A 13 -4.99 7.35 -15.04
N GLY A 14 -5.86 7.28 -14.01
CA GLY A 14 -6.39 5.99 -13.53
C GLY A 14 -5.34 5.06 -12.92
N ALA A 15 -4.28 5.61 -12.31
CA ALA A 15 -3.23 4.82 -11.67
C ALA A 15 -3.82 3.80 -10.69
N LYS A 16 -3.30 2.56 -10.70
CA LYS A 16 -3.75 1.44 -9.85
C LYS A 16 -2.74 1.06 -8.77
N GLY A 17 -1.51 1.54 -8.85
CA GLY A 17 -0.46 1.34 -7.86
C GLY A 17 0.25 2.65 -7.55
N VAL A 18 0.56 2.85 -6.27
CA VAL A 18 1.37 3.97 -5.78
C VAL A 18 2.44 3.43 -4.84
N MET A 19 3.66 3.91 -4.97
CA MET A 19 4.77 3.55 -4.09
C MET A 19 5.14 4.74 -3.20
N THR A 20 5.32 4.50 -1.90
CA THR A 20 5.88 5.50 -0.99
C THR A 20 7.39 5.51 -1.08
N SER A 21 8.03 6.59 -0.65
CA SER A 21 9.45 6.86 -0.84
C SER A 21 10.27 6.76 0.45
N TYR A 22 11.59 6.92 0.35
CA TYR A 22 12.49 6.86 1.51
C TYR A 22 12.54 8.16 2.33
N ASN A 23 12.15 9.28 1.75
CA ASN A 23 12.31 10.60 2.36
C ASN A 23 11.24 10.90 3.40
N ARG A 24 11.45 12.00 4.12
CA ARG A 24 10.47 12.59 5.02
C ARG A 24 9.79 13.78 4.34
N ILE A 25 8.51 13.95 4.65
CA ILE A 25 7.76 15.18 4.35
C ILE A 25 7.24 15.71 5.68
N ASN A 26 7.55 16.96 5.99
CA ASN A 26 7.23 17.60 7.27
C ASN A 26 7.67 16.76 8.49
N GLY A 27 8.87 16.16 8.41
CA GLY A 27 9.45 15.36 9.49
C GLY A 27 8.98 13.91 9.58
N VAL A 28 7.93 13.51 8.86
CA VAL A 28 7.37 12.16 8.88
C VAL A 28 7.84 11.39 7.63
N TYR A 29 8.32 10.17 7.81
CA TYR A 29 8.62 9.28 6.67
C TYR A 29 7.36 9.03 5.84
N THR A 30 7.46 9.10 4.52
CA THR A 30 6.31 8.96 3.61
C THR A 30 5.52 7.68 3.83
N PRO A 31 6.13 6.49 4.07
CA PRO A 31 5.36 5.29 4.38
C PRO A 31 4.49 5.43 5.65
N ASN A 32 4.95 6.18 6.64
CA ASN A 32 4.24 6.36 7.92
C ASN A 32 3.30 7.57 7.93
N SER A 33 3.17 8.27 6.81
CA SER A 33 2.35 9.48 6.72
C SER A 33 0.89 9.12 6.39
N HIS A 34 0.06 9.07 7.43
CA HIS A 34 -1.39 8.92 7.28
C HIS A 34 -2.01 10.05 6.44
N ASP A 35 -1.48 11.26 6.58
CA ASP A 35 -1.98 12.41 5.80
C ASP A 35 -1.76 12.20 4.30
N LEU A 36 -0.58 11.70 3.89
CA LEU A 36 -0.31 11.42 2.48
C LEU A 36 -1.06 10.17 1.99
N CYS A 37 -0.92 9.04 2.70
CA CYS A 37 -1.40 7.75 2.19
C CYS A 37 -2.91 7.59 2.33
N THR A 38 -3.51 8.17 3.35
CA THR A 38 -4.96 8.03 3.61
C THR A 38 -5.71 9.31 3.25
N LYS A 39 -5.41 10.44 3.88
CA LYS A 39 -6.22 11.65 3.67
C LYS A 39 -6.11 12.16 2.23
N VAL A 40 -4.90 12.46 1.77
CA VAL A 40 -4.71 13.03 0.42
C VAL A 40 -4.99 11.96 -0.63
N LEU A 41 -4.23 10.86 -0.64
CA LEU A 41 -4.29 9.87 -1.72
C LEU A 41 -5.66 9.19 -1.82
N ARG A 42 -6.16 8.64 -0.70
CA ARG A 42 -7.39 7.83 -0.73
C ARG A 42 -8.66 8.66 -0.58
N GLN A 43 -8.69 9.62 0.36
CA GLN A 43 -9.91 10.37 0.64
C GLN A 43 -10.11 11.55 -0.32
N GLU A 44 -9.07 12.39 -0.54
CA GLU A 44 -9.22 13.55 -1.42
C GLU A 44 -9.17 13.18 -2.90
N TRP A 45 -8.25 12.29 -3.31
CA TRP A 45 -8.09 11.91 -4.72
C TRP A 45 -8.90 10.70 -5.14
N GLY A 46 -9.50 9.96 -4.18
CA GLY A 46 -10.34 8.80 -4.46
C GLY A 46 -9.56 7.56 -4.91
N PHE A 47 -8.27 7.44 -4.54
CA PHE A 47 -7.44 6.32 -4.95
C PHE A 47 -7.91 5.00 -4.33
N GLY A 48 -8.35 4.07 -5.17
CA GLY A 48 -8.83 2.73 -4.77
C GLY A 48 -7.84 1.60 -5.00
N GLY A 49 -6.63 1.89 -5.51
CA GLY A 49 -5.61 0.89 -5.81
C GLY A 49 -4.73 0.50 -4.63
N VAL A 50 -3.62 -0.18 -4.93
CA VAL A 50 -2.63 -0.66 -3.95
C VAL A 50 -1.57 0.40 -3.68
N VAL A 51 -1.28 0.62 -2.41
CA VAL A 51 -0.12 1.40 -1.96
C VAL A 51 0.94 0.44 -1.44
N MET A 52 2.16 0.54 -1.96
CA MET A 52 3.30 -0.25 -1.50
C MET A 52 4.42 0.64 -0.96
N THR A 53 5.21 0.12 -0.06
CA THR A 53 6.44 0.80 0.36
C THR A 53 7.53 0.61 -0.67
N ASP A 54 8.46 1.55 -0.75
CA ASP A 54 9.72 1.27 -1.44
C ASP A 54 10.51 0.20 -0.67
N TRP A 55 11.45 -0.49 -1.38
CA TRP A 55 12.21 -1.61 -0.84
C TRP A 55 13.03 -1.20 0.38
N ASN A 56 12.84 -1.93 1.49
CA ASN A 56 13.54 -1.70 2.75
C ASN A 56 13.34 -0.29 3.36
N SER A 57 12.38 0.51 2.89
CA SER A 57 12.12 1.85 3.41
C SER A 57 11.64 1.83 4.88
N THR A 58 11.15 0.68 5.35
CA THR A 58 10.71 0.47 6.74
C THR A 58 11.73 -0.28 7.59
N MET A 59 12.99 -0.39 7.15
CA MET A 59 14.09 -1.01 7.90
C MET A 59 15.16 -0.01 8.34
N GLY A 60 16.07 -0.46 9.23
CA GLY A 60 17.27 0.29 9.57
C GLY A 60 17.01 1.60 10.34
N GLY A 61 16.01 1.62 11.22
CA GLY A 61 15.70 2.82 12.02
C GLY A 61 14.99 3.93 11.25
N ARG A 62 14.48 3.62 10.05
CA ARG A 62 13.67 4.54 9.23
C ARG A 62 12.19 4.46 9.62
N ALA A 63 11.31 4.28 8.67
CA ALA A 63 9.89 4.08 8.91
C ALA A 63 9.62 2.73 9.61
N SER A 64 8.50 2.62 10.30
CA SER A 64 8.01 1.34 10.87
C SER A 64 7.05 0.67 9.89
N SER A 65 7.18 -0.65 9.71
CA SER A 65 6.30 -1.45 8.87
C SER A 65 4.86 -1.45 9.38
N ALA A 66 4.69 -1.56 10.69
CA ALA A 66 3.37 -1.52 11.32
C ALA A 66 2.71 -0.14 11.15
N ALA A 67 3.47 0.94 11.40
CA ALA A 67 2.96 2.29 11.18
C ALA A 67 2.67 2.58 9.70
N ALA A 68 3.42 1.97 8.77
CA ALA A 68 3.15 2.08 7.34
C ALA A 68 1.80 1.43 6.96
N LEU A 69 1.49 0.23 7.48
CA LEU A 69 0.17 -0.39 7.28
C LEU A 69 -0.94 0.50 7.84
N ARG A 70 -0.79 0.97 9.08
CA ARG A 70 -1.76 1.87 9.70
C ARG A 70 -1.94 3.18 8.92
N ALA A 71 -0.86 3.70 8.32
CA ALA A 71 -0.90 4.92 7.50
C ALA A 71 -1.62 4.75 6.15
N GLY A 72 -1.81 3.52 5.67
CA GLY A 72 -2.54 3.25 4.43
C GLY A 72 -1.73 2.55 3.34
N ASN A 73 -0.48 2.09 3.63
CA ASN A 73 0.19 1.15 2.74
C ASN A 73 -0.44 -0.24 2.88
N ASP A 74 -0.50 -0.96 1.79
CA ASP A 74 -1.09 -2.30 1.71
C ASP A 74 -0.03 -3.39 1.63
N LEU A 75 1.13 -3.08 1.05
CA LEU A 75 2.25 -3.99 0.87
C LEU A 75 3.54 -3.40 1.44
N ILE A 76 4.25 -4.20 2.22
CA ILE A 76 5.58 -3.85 2.75
C ILE A 76 6.64 -4.58 1.92
N MET A 77 7.46 -3.82 1.19
CA MET A 77 8.45 -4.37 0.28
C MET A 77 9.87 -4.42 0.88
N PRO A 78 10.62 -5.47 0.59
CA PRO A 78 10.29 -6.67 -0.19
C PRO A 78 9.49 -7.73 0.58
N GLY A 79 9.12 -7.49 1.82
CA GLY A 79 8.48 -8.47 2.68
C GLY A 79 9.50 -9.40 3.37
N GLY A 80 8.99 -10.47 3.97
CA GLY A 80 9.81 -11.47 4.64
C GLY A 80 9.56 -11.57 6.16
N SER A 81 10.29 -12.48 6.81
CA SER A 81 10.03 -12.87 8.21
C SER A 81 10.28 -11.75 9.23
N SER A 82 11.21 -10.85 8.98
CA SER A 82 11.51 -9.70 9.86
C SER A 82 10.35 -8.71 9.90
N TYR A 83 9.81 -8.35 8.75
CA TYR A 83 8.65 -7.46 8.63
C TYR A 83 7.39 -8.08 9.25
N LYS A 84 7.15 -9.37 8.95
CA LYS A 84 6.05 -10.12 9.55
C LYS A 84 6.15 -10.13 11.08
N ARG A 85 7.35 -10.33 11.63
CA ARG A 85 7.57 -10.34 13.07
C ARG A 85 7.25 -8.98 13.70
N GLU A 86 7.73 -7.89 13.11
CA GLU A 86 7.44 -6.53 13.56
C GLU A 86 5.93 -6.24 13.57
N ILE A 87 5.23 -6.57 12.48
CA ILE A 87 3.79 -6.38 12.35
C ILE A 87 3.03 -7.19 13.41
N LEU A 88 3.39 -8.47 13.61
CA LEU A 88 2.75 -9.30 14.64
C LEU A 88 3.02 -8.80 16.07
N GLN A 89 4.22 -8.28 16.34
CA GLN A 89 4.54 -7.67 17.63
C GLN A 89 3.71 -6.40 17.86
N ALA A 90 3.58 -5.56 16.83
CA ALA A 90 2.77 -4.35 16.90
C ALA A 90 1.28 -4.65 17.11
N LEU A 91 0.75 -5.70 16.47
CA LEU A 91 -0.63 -6.16 16.69
C LEU A 91 -0.84 -6.61 18.14
N ARG A 92 0.08 -7.43 18.69
CA ARG A 92 0.02 -7.87 20.09
C ARG A 92 0.14 -6.72 21.09
N ALA A 93 0.83 -5.66 20.72
CA ALA A 93 1.00 -4.46 21.53
C ALA A 93 -0.13 -3.43 21.33
N ASN A 94 -1.16 -3.74 20.54
CA ASN A 94 -2.26 -2.85 20.17
C ASN A 94 -1.81 -1.52 19.51
N LEU A 95 -0.68 -1.53 18.82
CA LEU A 95 -0.19 -0.39 18.04
C LEU A 95 -0.85 -0.31 16.65
N ILE A 96 -1.30 -1.42 16.14
CA ILE A 96 -2.18 -1.58 14.97
C ILE A 96 -3.29 -2.55 15.35
N ASP A 97 -4.38 -2.54 14.61
CA ASP A 97 -5.51 -3.44 14.85
C ASP A 97 -5.75 -4.42 13.67
N GLU A 98 -6.66 -5.35 13.86
CA GLU A 98 -7.02 -6.31 12.83
C GLU A 98 -7.70 -5.64 11.64
N ALA A 99 -8.42 -4.53 11.85
CA ALA A 99 -9.07 -3.78 10.79
C ALA A 99 -8.05 -3.17 9.83
N ASP A 100 -6.88 -2.71 10.34
CA ASP A 100 -5.77 -2.26 9.51
C ASP A 100 -5.30 -3.37 8.56
N LEU A 101 -5.09 -4.58 9.09
CA LEU A 101 -4.64 -5.73 8.29
C LEU A 101 -5.71 -6.16 7.28
N ARG A 102 -6.98 -6.21 7.69
CA ARG A 102 -8.11 -6.56 6.79
C ARG A 102 -8.24 -5.55 5.65
N ARG A 103 -8.09 -4.26 5.93
CA ARG A 103 -8.08 -3.20 4.91
C ARG A 103 -6.96 -3.44 3.90
N CYS A 104 -5.73 -3.66 4.35
CA CYS A 104 -4.57 -3.91 3.49
C CYS A 104 -4.80 -5.14 2.60
N CYS A 105 -5.16 -6.28 3.19
CA CYS A 105 -5.45 -7.50 2.43
C CYS A 105 -6.60 -7.30 1.44
N GLY A 106 -7.66 -6.62 1.86
CA GLY A 106 -8.81 -6.32 1.00
C GLY A 106 -8.45 -5.49 -0.24
N ASN A 107 -7.57 -4.48 -0.07
CA ASN A 107 -7.10 -3.67 -1.19
C ASN A 107 -6.25 -4.48 -2.18
N VAL A 108 -5.36 -5.35 -1.66
CA VAL A 108 -4.56 -6.25 -2.51
C VAL A 108 -5.45 -7.23 -3.28
N ILE A 109 -6.38 -7.90 -2.59
CA ILE A 109 -7.30 -8.86 -3.22
C ILE A 109 -8.13 -8.16 -4.30
N ARG A 110 -8.70 -6.99 -4.00
CA ARG A 110 -9.48 -6.22 -4.98
C ARG A 110 -8.64 -5.88 -6.21
N SER A 111 -7.39 -5.44 -6.03
CA SER A 111 -6.51 -5.14 -7.15
C SER A 111 -6.19 -6.36 -8.01
N ILE A 112 -6.06 -7.55 -7.40
CA ILE A 112 -5.87 -8.81 -8.14
C ILE A 112 -7.13 -9.12 -8.96
N LEU A 113 -8.30 -9.06 -8.35
CA LEU A 113 -9.58 -9.33 -9.02
C LEU A 113 -9.86 -8.34 -10.17
N ASP A 114 -9.43 -7.08 -10.01
CA ASP A 114 -9.57 -6.05 -11.05
C ASP A 114 -8.47 -6.12 -12.13
N SER A 115 -7.49 -7.01 -11.98
CA SER A 115 -6.37 -7.11 -12.92
C SER A 115 -6.81 -7.74 -14.24
N ALA A 116 -6.12 -7.39 -15.34
CA ALA A 116 -6.34 -8.00 -16.64
C ALA A 116 -6.05 -9.50 -16.65
N VAL A 117 -5.07 -9.95 -15.86
CA VAL A 117 -4.71 -11.37 -15.73
C VAL A 117 -5.89 -12.17 -15.17
N GLN A 118 -6.52 -11.70 -14.10
CA GLN A 118 -7.68 -12.37 -13.52
C GLN A 118 -8.88 -12.38 -14.47
N LYS A 119 -9.14 -11.28 -15.17
CA LYS A 119 -10.21 -11.21 -16.16
C LYS A 119 -9.99 -12.22 -17.30
N ASN A 120 -8.77 -12.30 -17.81
CA ASN A 120 -8.42 -13.25 -18.87
C ASN A 120 -8.54 -14.72 -18.39
N CYS A 121 -8.20 -15.02 -17.12
CA CYS A 121 -8.35 -16.37 -16.57
C CYS A 121 -9.81 -16.82 -16.41
N ILE A 122 -10.74 -15.87 -16.22
CA ILE A 122 -12.18 -16.18 -16.11
C ILE A 122 -12.78 -16.43 -17.49
N ASP A 123 -12.28 -15.75 -18.52
CA ASP A 123 -12.78 -15.82 -19.89
C ASP A 123 -12.20 -16.99 -20.69
N THR A 124 -11.19 -17.72 -20.19
CA THR A 124 -10.65 -18.95 -20.80
C THR A 124 -11.21 -20.20 -20.09
N PRO A 125 -12.17 -20.93 -20.70
CA PRO A 125 -12.80 -22.10 -20.07
C PRO A 125 -11.86 -23.30 -19.85
N ASP A 126 -10.74 -23.35 -20.51
CA ASP A 126 -9.80 -24.49 -20.50
C ASP A 126 -8.38 -24.00 -20.23
N GLY A 127 -7.98 -23.97 -19.02
CA GLY A 127 -6.64 -24.02 -18.39
C GLY A 127 -5.34 -23.81 -19.20
N GLU A 128 -5.39 -23.28 -20.39
CA GLU A 128 -4.21 -22.91 -21.18
C GLU A 128 -3.79 -21.49 -20.81
N THR A 129 -2.75 -21.43 -19.97
CA THR A 129 -1.97 -20.21 -19.73
C THR A 129 -1.23 -19.81 -21.01
N PRO A 130 -1.25 -18.53 -21.38
CA PRO A 130 -0.47 -18.01 -22.50
C PRO A 130 1.03 -18.15 -22.27
#